data_05fcfffa59612aec6526ba5d24225b54
#
_entry.id   05fcfffa59612aec6526ba5d24225b54
#
_cell.length_a   1.000
_cell.length_b   1.000
_cell.length_c   1.000
_cell.angle_alpha   90.00
_cell.angle_beta   90.00
_cell.angle_gamma   90.00
#
_symmetry.space_group_name_H-M   'P 1'
#
loop_
_entity.id
_entity.type
_entity.pdbx_description
1 polymer ?
#
loop_
_entity_poly.entity_id
_entity_poly.type
_entity_poly.pdbx_seq_one_letter_code
_entity_poly.pdbx_strand_id
1 'polypeptide(L)'
;MALNPLRGRPVGATWSSGLKLIHDAFRRELAILRSELARPGARLGAQLRINCLALCGGLGHHHRSEDDQLLPVVARHHPELADAVRRLREEHAAIDSLLQQLQQVVGAADVDRASVRTEVDRLTAVVEAHLDHEEAEPLPVLAALR
;
A
#
# COMPACT_ATOMS: atom_id res chain seq x y z
N MET A 1 31.95 -17.37 -3.87
CA MET A 1 31.50 -15.98 -3.86
C MET A 1 30.15 -15.90 -4.62
N ALA A 2 29.05 -15.70 -3.91
CA ALA A 2 27.76 -15.56 -4.57
C ALA A 2 27.76 -14.22 -5.33
N LEU A 3 27.52 -14.26 -6.64
CA LEU A 3 27.34 -13.07 -7.44
C LEU A 3 26.07 -12.35 -6.95
N ASN A 4 26.23 -11.13 -6.49
CA ASN A 4 25.07 -10.29 -6.15
C ASN A 4 24.32 -10.00 -7.44
N PRO A 5 23.09 -10.52 -7.64
CA PRO A 5 22.36 -10.36 -8.90
C PRO A 5 21.95 -8.90 -9.16
N LEU A 6 22.14 -8.02 -8.19
CA LEU A 6 21.83 -6.59 -8.33
C LEU A 6 23.03 -5.76 -8.78
N ARG A 7 24.23 -6.37 -8.87
CA ARG A 7 25.40 -5.66 -9.40
C ARG A 7 25.20 -5.33 -10.86
N GLY A 8 25.28 -4.04 -11.16
CA GLY A 8 25.17 -3.55 -12.52
C GLY A 8 23.75 -3.20 -12.99
N ARG A 9 22.72 -3.43 -12.16
CA ARG A 9 21.37 -2.93 -12.47
C ARG A 9 21.26 -1.44 -12.15
N PRO A 10 20.55 -0.66 -12.98
CA PRO A 10 20.25 0.74 -12.64
C PRO A 10 19.54 0.81 -11.29
N VAL A 11 19.87 1.82 -10.50
CA VAL A 11 19.25 2.03 -9.16
C VAL A 11 17.73 2.13 -9.29
N GLY A 12 17.23 2.81 -10.32
CA GLY A 12 15.80 2.93 -10.57
C GLY A 12 15.12 1.59 -10.86
N ALA A 13 15.78 0.68 -11.59
CA ALA A 13 15.25 -0.66 -11.85
C ALA A 13 15.16 -1.48 -10.55
N THR A 14 16.13 -1.34 -9.65
CA THR A 14 16.12 -2.01 -8.34
C THR A 14 14.97 -1.49 -7.48
N TRP A 15 14.76 -0.17 -7.43
CA TRP A 15 13.66 0.45 -6.69
C TRP A 15 12.30 0.03 -7.25
N SER A 16 12.15 0.03 -8.59
CA SER A 16 10.91 -0.38 -9.25
C SER A 16 10.56 -1.83 -8.91
N SER A 17 11.53 -2.74 -8.98
CA SER A 17 11.33 -4.15 -8.63
C SER A 17 10.98 -4.33 -7.16
N GLY A 18 11.64 -3.58 -6.26
CA GLY A 18 11.37 -3.61 -4.82
C GLY A 18 9.98 -3.11 -4.49
N LEU A 19 9.55 -2.01 -5.10
CA LEU A 19 8.21 -1.46 -4.92
C LEU A 19 7.13 -2.43 -5.41
N LYS A 20 7.35 -3.06 -6.56
CA LYS A 20 6.42 -4.05 -7.10
C LYS A 20 6.25 -5.23 -6.13
N LEU A 21 7.34 -5.72 -5.54
CA LEU A 21 7.28 -6.77 -4.53
C LEU A 21 6.50 -6.37 -3.29
N ILE A 22 6.69 -5.15 -2.81
CA ILE A 22 5.96 -4.60 -1.66
C ILE A 22 4.47 -4.47 -2.00
N HIS A 23 4.14 -3.95 -3.18
CA HIS A 23 2.75 -3.81 -3.64
C HIS A 23 2.05 -5.17 -3.73
N ASP A 24 2.72 -6.17 -4.29
CA ASP A 24 2.18 -7.52 -4.40
C ASP A 24 1.98 -8.16 -3.03
N ALA A 25 2.85 -7.87 -2.06
CA ALA A 25 2.68 -8.30 -0.68
C ALA A 25 1.43 -7.67 -0.05
N PHE A 26 1.19 -6.38 -0.24
CA PHE A 26 -0.02 -5.73 0.26
C PHE A 26 -1.29 -6.30 -0.38
N ARG A 27 -1.25 -6.58 -1.68
CA ARG A 27 -2.39 -7.23 -2.37
C ARG A 27 -2.72 -8.58 -1.76
N ARG A 28 -1.69 -9.38 -1.45
CA ARG A 28 -1.88 -10.70 -0.80
C ARG A 28 -2.41 -10.55 0.62
N GLU A 29 -1.86 -9.64 1.41
CA GLU A 29 -2.31 -9.39 2.78
C GLU A 29 -3.78 -8.98 2.81
N LEU A 30 -4.19 -8.08 1.91
CA LEU A 30 -5.58 -7.65 1.79
C LEU A 30 -6.49 -8.82 1.39
N ALA A 31 -6.05 -9.66 0.44
CA ALA A 31 -6.82 -10.82 0.00
C ALA A 31 -7.01 -11.85 1.12
N ILE A 32 -5.94 -12.11 1.89
CA ILE A 32 -5.98 -13.03 3.03
C ILE A 32 -6.94 -12.48 4.09
N LEU A 33 -6.82 -11.21 4.42
CA LEU A 33 -7.67 -10.57 5.42
C LEU A 33 -9.15 -10.62 5.02
N ARG A 34 -9.46 -10.33 3.76
CA ARG A 34 -10.83 -10.41 3.25
C ARG A 34 -11.39 -11.82 3.32
N SER A 35 -10.58 -12.82 2.98
CA SER A 35 -10.95 -14.23 3.08
C SER A 35 -11.26 -14.64 4.51
N GLU A 36 -10.44 -14.22 5.47
CA GLU A 36 -10.67 -14.50 6.89
C GLU A 36 -11.93 -13.80 7.41
N LEU A 37 -12.15 -12.55 7.02
CA LEU A 37 -13.34 -11.80 7.41
C LEU A 37 -14.64 -12.33 6.79
N ALA A 38 -14.55 -13.03 5.66
CA ALA A 38 -15.70 -13.64 5.02
C ALA A 38 -16.18 -14.92 5.74
N ARG A 39 -15.37 -15.50 6.63
CA ARG A 39 -15.76 -16.68 7.39
C ARG A 39 -16.89 -16.36 8.35
N PRO A 40 -17.79 -17.32 8.66
CA PRO A 40 -18.85 -17.12 9.62
C PRO A 40 -18.31 -16.78 11.01
N GLY A 41 -18.95 -15.82 11.69
CA GLY A 41 -18.58 -15.41 13.03
C GLY A 41 -19.04 -13.99 13.30
N ALA A 42 -19.53 -13.74 14.52
CA ALA A 42 -20.07 -12.44 14.92
C ALA A 42 -18.99 -11.47 15.39
N ARG A 43 -17.93 -11.99 16.01
CA ARG A 43 -16.90 -11.18 16.66
C ARG A 43 -15.59 -11.21 15.88
N LEU A 44 -14.85 -10.11 16.01
CA LEU A 44 -13.48 -10.02 15.52
C LEU A 44 -12.54 -10.67 16.55
N GLY A 45 -11.86 -11.76 16.13
CA GLY A 45 -10.89 -12.42 16.99
C GLY A 45 -9.62 -11.57 17.18
N ALA A 46 -8.86 -11.88 18.24
CA ALA A 46 -7.65 -11.14 18.60
C ALA A 46 -6.62 -11.15 17.47
N GLN A 47 -6.44 -12.27 16.80
CA GLN A 47 -5.45 -12.39 15.70
C GLN A 47 -5.85 -11.56 14.50
N LEU A 48 -7.13 -11.55 14.11
CA LEU A 48 -7.61 -10.71 13.03
C LEU A 48 -7.45 -9.23 13.34
N ARG A 49 -7.69 -8.83 14.58
CA ARG A 49 -7.48 -7.46 15.04
C ARG A 49 -6.01 -7.06 14.90
N ILE A 50 -5.09 -7.90 15.33
CA ILE A 50 -3.65 -7.68 15.19
C ILE A 50 -3.27 -7.55 13.72
N ASN A 51 -3.79 -8.43 12.87
CA ASN A 51 -3.49 -8.43 11.44
C ASN A 51 -4.00 -7.17 10.74
N CYS A 52 -5.20 -6.69 11.09
CA CYS A 52 -5.72 -5.42 10.58
C CYS A 52 -4.84 -4.24 10.96
N LEU A 53 -4.43 -4.17 12.23
CA LEU A 53 -3.59 -3.07 12.72
C LEU A 53 -2.19 -3.10 12.08
N ALA A 54 -1.62 -4.29 11.89
CA ALA A 54 -0.34 -4.45 11.23
C ALA A 54 -0.39 -3.98 9.77
N LEU A 55 -1.46 -4.34 9.06
CA LEU A 55 -1.67 -3.88 7.68
C LEU A 55 -1.78 -2.35 7.61
N CYS A 56 -2.56 -1.74 8.50
CA CYS A 56 -2.70 -0.28 8.58
C CYS A 56 -1.34 0.39 8.80
N GLY A 57 -0.55 -0.12 9.74
CA GLY A 57 0.79 0.41 10.02
C GLY A 57 1.73 0.27 8.84
N GLY A 58 1.73 -0.88 8.18
CA GLY A 58 2.57 -1.18 7.03
C GLY A 58 2.26 -0.30 5.83
N LEU A 59 0.99 -0.18 5.47
CA LEU A 59 0.56 0.69 4.35
C LEU A 59 0.87 2.16 4.64
N GLY A 60 0.56 2.63 5.84
CA GLY A 60 0.83 4.01 6.22
C GLY A 60 2.31 4.35 6.15
N HIS A 61 3.15 3.47 6.67
CA HIS A 61 4.61 3.64 6.60
C HIS A 61 5.12 3.66 5.16
N HIS A 62 4.64 2.74 4.32
CA HIS A 62 5.01 2.66 2.92
C HIS A 62 4.68 3.96 2.18
N HIS A 63 3.47 4.49 2.32
CA HIS A 63 3.05 5.71 1.66
C HIS A 63 3.81 6.95 2.15
N ARG A 64 4.10 7.03 3.45
CA ARG A 64 4.94 8.13 3.99
C ARG A 64 6.36 8.07 3.44
N SER A 65 6.92 6.87 3.31
CA SER A 65 8.25 6.71 2.72
C SER A 65 8.27 7.16 1.26
N GLU A 66 7.24 6.83 0.48
CA GLU A 66 7.12 7.31 -0.89
C GLU A 66 6.98 8.83 -0.96
N ASP A 67 6.12 9.41 -0.14
CA ASP A 67 5.90 10.87 -0.11
C ASP A 67 7.16 11.64 0.27
N ASP A 68 7.95 11.10 1.18
CA ASP A 68 9.13 11.78 1.71
C ASP A 68 10.40 11.54 0.88
N GLN A 69 10.52 10.38 0.23
CA GLN A 69 11.77 9.95 -0.40
C GLN A 69 11.65 9.73 -1.89
N LEU A 70 10.61 9.01 -2.36
CA LEU A 70 10.48 8.61 -3.75
C LEU A 70 9.87 9.70 -4.63
N LEU A 71 8.71 10.19 -4.27
CA LEU A 71 7.96 11.15 -5.09
C LEU A 71 8.70 12.47 -5.32
N PRO A 72 9.44 13.01 -4.32
CA PRO A 72 10.28 14.19 -4.58
C PRO A 72 11.36 13.94 -5.62
N VAL A 73 11.97 12.75 -5.64
CA VAL A 73 12.98 12.37 -6.63
C VAL A 73 12.37 12.29 -8.02
N VAL A 74 11.21 11.62 -8.16
CA VAL A 74 10.49 11.52 -9.42
C VAL A 74 10.13 12.91 -9.96
N ALA A 75 9.56 13.77 -9.12
CA ALA A 75 9.16 15.12 -9.53
C ALA A 75 10.35 15.97 -9.97
N ARG A 76 11.51 15.79 -9.34
CA ARG A 76 12.73 16.54 -9.66
C ARG A 76 13.31 16.13 -11.00
N HIS A 77 13.38 14.82 -11.27
CA HIS A 77 13.98 14.28 -12.49
C HIS A 77 13.01 14.21 -13.66
N HIS A 78 11.72 14.23 -13.39
CA HIS A 78 10.65 14.11 -14.38
C HIS A 78 9.55 15.15 -14.10
N PRO A 79 9.82 16.46 -14.39
CA PRO A 79 8.83 17.52 -14.15
C PRO A 79 7.50 17.29 -14.88
N GLU A 80 7.51 16.54 -15.99
CA GLU A 80 6.31 16.18 -16.75
C GLU A 80 5.36 15.27 -15.95
N LEU A 81 5.86 14.64 -14.87
CA LEU A 81 5.06 13.80 -13.99
C LEU A 81 4.53 14.55 -12.75
N ALA A 82 4.67 15.88 -12.69
CA ALA A 82 4.25 16.66 -11.53
C ALA A 82 2.78 16.44 -11.18
N ASP A 83 1.90 16.39 -12.19
CA ASP A 83 0.47 16.13 -11.96
C ASP A 83 0.21 14.70 -11.45
N ALA A 84 0.91 13.73 -12.00
CA ALA A 84 0.82 12.34 -11.55
C ALA A 84 1.27 12.20 -10.09
N VAL A 85 2.38 12.82 -9.73
CA VAL A 85 2.91 12.83 -8.36
C VAL A 85 1.90 13.48 -7.41
N ARG A 86 1.30 14.61 -7.79
CA ARG A 86 0.28 15.28 -6.98
C ARG A 86 -0.92 14.36 -6.74
N ARG A 87 -1.42 13.69 -7.78
CA ARG A 87 -2.54 12.75 -7.66
C ARG A 87 -2.20 11.57 -6.76
N LEU A 88 -0.99 11.03 -6.85
CA LEU A 88 -0.54 9.94 -5.97
C LEU A 88 -0.54 10.37 -4.51
N ARG A 89 -0.07 11.60 -4.21
CA ARG A 89 -0.12 12.15 -2.86
C ARG A 89 -1.55 12.31 -2.34
N GLU A 90 -2.46 12.75 -3.19
CA GLU A 90 -3.89 12.86 -2.87
C GLU A 90 -4.48 11.47 -2.60
N GLU A 91 -4.11 10.47 -3.39
CA GLU A 91 -4.52 9.08 -3.20
C GLU A 91 -3.99 8.52 -1.87
N HIS A 92 -2.73 8.82 -1.53
CA HIS A 92 -2.17 8.46 -0.23
C HIS A 92 -2.96 9.06 0.93
N ALA A 93 -3.35 10.33 0.82
CA ALA A 93 -4.14 11.01 1.84
C ALA A 93 -5.52 10.36 2.00
N ALA A 94 -6.18 10.00 0.90
CA ALA A 94 -7.47 9.32 0.92
C ALA A 94 -7.36 7.93 1.55
N ILE A 95 -6.31 7.17 1.22
CA ILE A 95 -6.04 5.86 1.83
C ILE A 95 -5.76 6.02 3.32
N ASP A 96 -4.97 7.01 3.72
CA ASP A 96 -4.68 7.28 5.13
C ASP A 96 -5.96 7.51 5.95
N SER A 97 -6.92 8.26 5.40
CA SER A 97 -8.23 8.43 6.03
C SER A 97 -8.97 7.10 6.22
N LEU A 98 -8.93 6.22 5.21
CA LEU A 98 -9.55 4.89 5.31
C LEU A 98 -8.83 4.00 6.34
N LEU A 99 -7.50 4.10 6.43
CA LEU A 99 -6.73 3.38 7.44
C LEU A 99 -7.10 3.83 8.85
N GLN A 100 -7.28 5.14 9.06
CA GLN A 100 -7.71 5.68 10.33
C GLN A 100 -9.12 5.21 10.70
N GLN A 101 -10.05 5.20 9.75
CA GLN A 101 -11.40 4.69 9.95
C GLN A 101 -11.38 3.21 10.34
N LEU A 102 -10.58 2.40 9.64
CA LEU A 102 -10.43 0.98 9.94
C LEU A 102 -9.86 0.77 11.34
N GLN A 103 -8.83 1.54 11.73
CA GLN A 103 -8.24 1.48 13.06
C GLN A 103 -9.28 1.80 14.16
N GLN A 104 -10.12 2.80 13.92
CA GLN A 104 -11.19 3.17 14.87
C GLN A 104 -12.21 2.05 15.02
N VAL A 105 -12.65 1.44 13.92
CA VAL A 105 -13.61 0.34 13.93
C VAL A 105 -13.00 -0.88 14.65
N VAL A 106 -11.77 -1.24 14.31
CA VAL A 106 -11.07 -2.38 14.92
C VAL A 106 -10.80 -2.15 16.41
N GLY A 107 -10.58 -0.91 16.81
CA GLY A 107 -10.34 -0.54 18.22
C GLY A 107 -11.59 -0.50 19.09
N ALA A 108 -12.79 -0.56 18.54
CA ALA A 108 -14.02 -0.53 19.30
C ALA A 108 -14.20 -1.82 20.11
N ALA A 109 -14.71 -1.70 21.36
CA ALA A 109 -14.86 -2.83 22.26
C ALA A 109 -15.83 -3.89 21.72
N ASP A 110 -16.90 -3.45 21.06
CA ASP A 110 -17.99 -4.30 20.58
C ASP A 110 -18.03 -4.38 19.06
N VAL A 111 -16.85 -4.38 18.41
CA VAL A 111 -16.80 -4.43 16.96
C VAL A 111 -17.26 -5.79 16.45
N ASP A 112 -18.16 -5.79 15.47
CA ASP A 112 -18.54 -6.99 14.75
C ASP A 112 -17.67 -7.18 13.49
N ARG A 113 -17.61 -8.43 13.05
CA ARG A 113 -16.82 -8.82 11.88
C ARG A 113 -17.33 -8.16 10.60
N ALA A 114 -18.63 -7.98 10.45
CA ALA A 114 -19.26 -7.40 9.26
C ALA A 114 -18.86 -5.93 9.07
N SER A 115 -18.77 -5.16 10.15
CA SER A 115 -18.31 -3.76 10.09
C SER A 115 -16.87 -3.66 9.62
N VAL A 116 -15.99 -4.52 10.13
CA VAL A 116 -14.58 -4.57 9.71
C VAL A 116 -14.48 -5.00 8.24
N ARG A 117 -15.25 -6.00 7.84
CA ARG A 117 -15.27 -6.46 6.46
C ARG A 117 -15.65 -5.35 5.48
N THR A 118 -16.67 -4.56 5.80
CA THR A 118 -17.10 -3.42 4.98
C THR A 118 -15.96 -2.42 4.79
N GLU A 119 -15.26 -2.07 5.88
CA GLU A 119 -14.14 -1.13 5.80
C GLU A 119 -12.96 -1.71 5.01
N VAL A 120 -12.63 -2.99 5.20
CA VAL A 120 -11.55 -3.66 4.47
C VAL A 120 -11.88 -3.79 2.99
N ASP A 121 -13.13 -4.08 2.62
CA ASP A 121 -13.54 -4.14 1.22
C ASP A 121 -13.40 -2.78 0.53
N ARG A 122 -13.80 -1.70 1.21
CA ARG A 122 -13.64 -0.34 0.71
C ARG A 122 -12.15 0.01 0.54
N LEU A 123 -11.35 -0.27 1.55
CA LEU A 123 -9.91 -0.04 1.53
C LEU A 123 -9.25 -0.80 0.39
N THR A 124 -9.61 -2.07 0.19
CA THR A 124 -9.04 -2.91 -0.86
C THR A 124 -9.27 -2.31 -2.24
N ALA A 125 -10.49 -1.89 -2.55
CA ALA A 125 -10.82 -1.30 -3.86
C ALA A 125 -9.98 -0.04 -4.13
N VAL A 126 -9.84 0.83 -3.13
CA VAL A 126 -9.08 2.09 -3.27
C VAL A 126 -7.58 1.81 -3.38
N VAL A 127 -7.05 0.89 -2.55
CA VAL A 127 -5.63 0.54 -2.59
C VAL A 127 -5.25 -0.11 -3.91
N GLU A 128 -6.04 -1.05 -4.42
CA GLU A 128 -5.76 -1.70 -5.71
C GLU A 128 -5.72 -0.69 -6.86
N ALA A 129 -6.68 0.22 -6.93
CA ALA A 129 -6.70 1.27 -7.94
C ALA A 129 -5.47 2.17 -7.84
N HIS A 130 -5.08 2.54 -6.62
CA HIS A 130 -3.88 3.35 -6.38
C HIS A 130 -2.60 2.62 -6.79
N LEU A 131 -2.43 1.35 -6.43
CA LEU A 131 -1.26 0.56 -6.80
C LEU A 131 -1.15 0.39 -8.32
N ASP A 132 -2.28 0.15 -8.99
CA ASP A 132 -2.32 0.05 -10.44
C ASP A 132 -1.89 1.36 -11.10
N HIS A 133 -2.35 2.50 -10.59
CA HIS A 133 -1.96 3.83 -11.08
C HIS A 133 -0.46 4.07 -10.90
N GLU A 134 0.09 3.77 -9.72
CA GLU A 134 1.51 3.97 -9.42
C GLU A 134 2.39 3.08 -10.30
N GLU A 135 1.98 1.85 -10.54
CA GLU A 135 2.70 0.91 -11.41
C GLU A 135 2.60 1.29 -12.89
N ALA A 136 1.54 1.98 -13.30
CA ALA A 136 1.35 2.39 -14.69
C ALA A 136 2.13 3.65 -15.08
N GLU A 137 2.32 4.60 -14.16
CA GLU A 137 2.95 5.89 -14.46
C GLU A 137 4.35 6.05 -13.87
N PRO A 138 4.54 6.22 -12.54
CA PRO A 138 5.88 6.52 -12.03
C PRO A 138 6.83 5.32 -12.02
N LEU A 139 6.36 4.09 -11.83
CA LEU A 139 7.25 2.94 -11.77
C LEU A 139 8.03 2.70 -13.08
N PRO A 140 7.42 2.76 -14.27
CA PRO A 140 8.19 2.62 -15.51
C PRO A 140 9.26 3.70 -15.69
N VAL A 141 8.97 4.93 -15.29
CA VAL A 141 9.94 6.03 -15.35
C VAL A 141 11.05 5.80 -14.32
N LEU A 142 10.70 5.38 -13.11
CA LEU A 142 11.67 5.05 -12.06
C LEU A 142 12.62 3.94 -12.50
N ALA A 143 12.13 2.93 -13.21
CA ALA A 143 12.94 1.83 -13.74
C ALA A 143 14.00 2.32 -14.71
N ALA A 144 13.79 3.43 -15.40
CA ALA A 144 14.71 4.03 -16.34
C ALA A 144 15.75 4.97 -15.70
N LEU A 145 15.61 5.31 -14.42
CA LEU A 145 16.58 6.14 -13.70
C LEU A 145 17.92 5.42 -13.52
N ARG A 146 18.99 6.12 -13.81
CA ARG A 146 20.36 5.63 -13.67
C ARG A 146 21.11 6.40 -12.58
#